data_6dd213033e5921df8a86a9d50d6229e3
#
_entry.id   6dd213033e5921df8a86a9d50d6229e3
#
_cell.length_a   1.000
_cell.length_b   1.000
_cell.length_c   1.000
_cell.angle_alpha   90.00
_cell.angle_beta   90.00
_cell.angle_gamma   90.00
#
_symmetry.space_group_name_H-M   'P 1'
#
loop_
_entity.id
_entity.type
_entity.pdbx_description
1 polymer ?
#
loop_
_entity_poly.entity_id
_entity_poly.type
_entity_poly.pdbx_seq_one_letter_code
_entity_poly.pdbx_strand_id
1 'polypeptide(L)'
;MPIKIPNKNRSAVVFPKNRKVLEQLGDNIKLAFKRRGYTQVLISERTGLSRLTIRKIEQGDPKVSIGHYVAVLSVLGLTEGFAGVANDDELGHKLQDIKLMNKQKRISQ
;
A
#
# COMPACT_ATOMS: atom_id res chain seq x y z
N MET A 1 21.00 -21.26 -23.86
CA MET A 1 19.62 -20.91 -24.13
C MET A 1 19.06 -19.97 -23.06
N PRO A 2 18.51 -18.86 -23.44
CA PRO A 2 17.96 -17.98 -22.45
C PRO A 2 16.82 -18.63 -21.70
N ILE A 3 16.81 -18.44 -20.43
CA ILE A 3 15.73 -18.92 -19.59
C ILE A 3 14.49 -18.13 -19.97
N LYS A 4 13.51 -18.86 -20.40
CA LYS A 4 12.24 -18.25 -20.72
C LYS A 4 11.62 -17.73 -19.45
N ILE A 5 11.36 -16.45 -19.39
CA ILE A 5 10.68 -15.87 -18.24
C ILE A 5 9.27 -16.43 -18.21
N PRO A 6 8.94 -17.24 -17.20
CA PRO A 6 7.69 -17.98 -17.23
C PRO A 6 6.46 -17.07 -17.09
N ASN A 7 6.64 -15.84 -16.71
CA ASN A 7 5.49 -15.01 -16.43
C ASN A 7 5.83 -13.53 -16.62
N LYS A 8 5.51 -13.05 -17.80
CA LYS A 8 5.70 -11.63 -18.14
C LYS A 8 4.78 -10.72 -17.34
N ASN A 9 3.62 -11.21 -16.94
CA ASN A 9 2.61 -10.46 -16.22
C ASN A 9 2.56 -10.92 -14.78
N ARG A 10 3.68 -10.81 -14.10
CA ARG A 10 3.72 -11.21 -12.70
C ARG A 10 2.82 -10.31 -11.88
N SER A 11 1.67 -10.86 -11.53
CA SER A 11 0.80 -10.25 -10.54
C SER A 11 1.19 -10.75 -9.17
N ALA A 12 1.02 -9.92 -8.18
CA ALA A 12 1.17 -10.35 -6.81
C ALA A 12 0.20 -11.48 -6.52
N VAL A 13 0.70 -12.53 -5.86
CA VAL A 13 -0.15 -13.57 -5.30
C VAL A 13 -0.59 -13.08 -3.94
N VAL A 14 -1.87 -12.84 -3.78
CA VAL A 14 -2.44 -12.27 -2.56
C VAL A 14 -3.35 -13.29 -1.92
N PHE A 15 -3.00 -13.72 -0.71
CA PHE A 15 -3.83 -14.63 0.05
C PHE A 15 -5.15 -13.95 0.46
N PRO A 16 -6.24 -14.73 0.65
CA PRO A 16 -7.56 -14.15 0.93
C PRO A 16 -7.58 -13.16 2.08
N LYS A 17 -6.82 -13.42 3.14
CA LYS A 17 -6.74 -12.52 4.30
C LYS A 17 -6.19 -11.15 3.90
N ASN A 18 -5.13 -11.12 3.09
CA ASN A 18 -4.52 -9.89 2.64
C ASN A 18 -5.36 -9.19 1.57
N ARG A 19 -6.06 -9.98 0.77
CA ARG A 19 -6.99 -9.44 -0.21
C ARG A 19 -8.09 -8.61 0.44
N LYS A 20 -8.60 -9.05 1.58
CA LYS A 20 -9.59 -8.30 2.35
C LYS A 20 -9.04 -6.95 2.82
N VAL A 21 -7.77 -6.90 3.17
CA VAL A 21 -7.11 -5.63 3.56
C VAL A 21 -7.10 -4.66 2.38
N LEU A 22 -6.79 -5.14 1.18
CA LEU A 22 -6.79 -4.30 -0.02
C LEU A 22 -8.20 -3.85 -0.40
N GLU A 23 -9.18 -4.73 -0.28
CA GLU A 23 -10.58 -4.40 -0.53
C GLU A 23 -11.04 -3.31 0.45
N GLN A 24 -10.65 -3.41 1.71
CA GLN A 24 -10.96 -2.39 2.71
C GLN A 24 -10.32 -1.06 2.37
N LEU A 25 -9.07 -1.07 1.92
CA LEU A 25 -8.39 0.13 1.46
C LEU A 25 -9.13 0.77 0.28
N GLY A 26 -9.52 -0.05 -0.70
CA GLY A 26 -10.26 0.42 -1.86
C GLY A 26 -11.60 1.04 -1.47
N ASP A 27 -12.34 0.41 -0.56
CA ASP A 27 -13.61 0.94 -0.06
C ASP A 27 -13.41 2.26 0.67
N ASN A 28 -12.38 2.36 1.48
CA ASN A 28 -12.05 3.60 2.19
C ASN A 28 -11.74 4.74 1.23
N ILE A 29 -10.99 4.45 0.18
CA ILE A 29 -10.67 5.42 -0.87
C ILE A 29 -11.95 5.88 -1.57
N LYS A 30 -12.79 4.95 -1.96
CA LYS A 30 -14.06 5.25 -2.62
C LYS A 30 -14.95 6.15 -1.75
N LEU A 31 -15.07 5.82 -0.47
CA LEU A 31 -15.84 6.62 0.46
C LEU A 31 -15.25 8.02 0.66
N ALA A 32 -13.92 8.11 0.71
CA ALA A 32 -13.24 9.40 0.83
C ALA A 32 -13.52 10.30 -0.38
N PHE A 33 -13.57 9.74 -1.59
CA PHE A 33 -13.99 10.48 -2.78
C PHE A 33 -15.42 10.98 -2.65
N LYS A 34 -16.33 10.10 -2.23
CA LYS A 34 -17.75 10.45 -2.08
C LYS A 34 -17.96 11.57 -1.07
N ARG A 35 -17.26 11.52 0.06
CA ARG A 35 -17.35 12.56 1.09
C ARG A 35 -16.92 13.92 0.57
N ARG A 36 -15.99 13.96 -0.37
CA ARG A 36 -15.48 15.19 -0.97
C ARG A 36 -16.24 15.61 -2.21
N GLY A 37 -17.20 14.81 -2.65
CA GLY A 37 -17.92 15.04 -3.90
C GLY A 37 -17.03 14.90 -5.13
N TYR A 38 -15.96 14.11 -5.05
CA TYR A 38 -15.06 13.89 -6.17
C TYR A 38 -15.60 12.81 -7.08
N THR A 39 -15.56 13.07 -8.39
CA THR A 39 -15.95 12.11 -9.41
C THR A 39 -14.73 11.36 -9.93
N GLN A 40 -14.95 10.20 -10.54
CA GLN A 40 -13.86 9.47 -11.21
C GLN A 40 -13.21 10.31 -12.30
N VAL A 41 -13.98 11.12 -13.01
CA VAL A 41 -13.46 12.02 -14.04
C VAL A 41 -12.48 13.01 -13.43
N LEU A 42 -12.86 13.65 -12.33
CA LEU A 42 -11.99 14.59 -11.63
C LEU A 42 -10.69 13.93 -11.16
N ILE A 43 -10.80 12.74 -10.57
CA ILE A 43 -9.63 12.00 -10.10
C ILE A 43 -8.73 11.61 -11.27
N SER A 44 -9.32 11.17 -12.38
CA SER A 44 -8.58 10.86 -13.60
C SER A 44 -7.80 12.06 -14.12
N GLU A 45 -8.43 13.23 -14.14
CA GLU A 45 -7.79 14.46 -14.59
C GLU A 45 -6.61 14.85 -13.67
N ARG A 46 -6.76 14.72 -12.37
CA ARG A 46 -5.74 15.12 -11.40
C ARG A 46 -4.58 14.13 -11.30
N THR A 47 -4.83 12.86 -11.52
CA THR A 47 -3.80 11.83 -11.38
C THR A 47 -3.17 11.41 -12.70
N GLY A 48 -3.84 11.67 -13.82
CA GLY A 48 -3.46 11.14 -15.12
C GLY A 48 -3.78 9.65 -15.30
N LEU A 49 -4.43 9.02 -14.32
CA LEU A 49 -4.82 7.62 -14.40
C LEU A 49 -6.12 7.47 -15.18
N SER A 50 -6.28 6.33 -15.86
CA SER A 50 -7.54 6.03 -16.54
C SER A 50 -8.64 5.77 -15.52
N ARG A 51 -9.88 6.00 -15.93
CA ARG A 51 -11.03 5.70 -15.08
C ARG A 51 -11.10 4.21 -14.70
N LEU A 52 -10.64 3.35 -15.61
CA LEU A 52 -10.56 1.91 -15.33
C LEU A 52 -9.60 1.63 -14.18
N THR A 53 -8.42 2.25 -14.19
CA THR A 53 -7.45 2.10 -13.10
C THR A 53 -8.02 2.59 -11.78
N ILE A 54 -8.71 3.73 -11.80
CA ILE A 54 -9.36 4.27 -10.59
C ILE A 54 -10.39 3.29 -10.04
N ARG A 55 -11.21 2.69 -10.89
CA ARG A 55 -12.18 1.67 -10.45
C ARG A 55 -11.50 0.45 -9.85
N LYS A 56 -10.39 0.01 -10.43
CA LYS A 56 -9.59 -1.09 -9.88
C LYS A 56 -9.05 -0.76 -8.49
N ILE A 57 -8.58 0.46 -8.30
CA ILE A 57 -8.11 0.94 -6.99
C ILE A 57 -9.26 0.91 -5.97
N GLU A 58 -10.44 1.35 -6.36
CA GLU A 58 -11.62 1.32 -5.50
C GLU A 58 -12.04 -0.10 -5.13
N GLN A 59 -11.65 -1.08 -5.93
CA GLN A 59 -11.90 -2.50 -5.66
C GLN A 59 -10.76 -3.16 -4.88
N GLY A 60 -9.68 -2.43 -4.62
CA GLY A 60 -8.52 -2.99 -3.95
C GLY A 60 -7.73 -3.97 -4.80
N ASP A 61 -7.70 -3.77 -6.11
CA ASP A 61 -7.05 -4.68 -7.05
C ASP A 61 -5.55 -4.73 -6.78
N PRO A 62 -5.00 -5.93 -6.47
CA PRO A 62 -3.57 -6.07 -6.20
C PRO A 62 -2.68 -5.95 -7.43
N LYS A 63 -3.24 -5.96 -8.61
CA LYS A 63 -2.50 -5.82 -9.87
C LYS A 63 -2.16 -4.38 -10.19
N VAL A 64 -2.82 -3.43 -9.56
CA VAL A 64 -2.49 -2.02 -9.72
C VAL A 64 -1.24 -1.71 -8.93
N SER A 65 -0.31 -0.96 -9.52
CA SER A 65 0.93 -0.62 -8.84
C SER A 65 0.66 0.24 -7.60
N ILE A 66 1.55 0.10 -6.61
CA ILE A 66 1.47 0.91 -5.39
C ILE A 66 1.61 2.40 -5.71
N GLY A 67 2.40 2.74 -6.72
CA GLY A 67 2.53 4.14 -7.15
C GLY A 67 1.21 4.75 -7.60
N HIS A 68 0.37 3.98 -8.26
CA HIS A 68 -0.95 4.45 -8.67
C HIS A 68 -1.88 4.63 -7.46
N TYR A 69 -1.80 3.75 -6.48
CA TYR A 69 -2.52 3.95 -5.20
C TYR A 69 -2.08 5.23 -4.51
N VAL A 70 -0.76 5.47 -4.47
CA VAL A 70 -0.22 6.70 -3.87
C VAL A 70 -0.71 7.94 -4.60
N ALA A 71 -0.76 7.92 -5.94
CA ALA A 71 -1.27 9.03 -6.72
C ALA A 71 -2.72 9.39 -6.34
N VAL A 72 -3.56 8.37 -6.16
CA VAL A 72 -4.95 8.56 -5.74
C VAL A 72 -5.03 9.08 -4.31
N LEU A 73 -4.25 8.52 -3.40
CA LEU A 73 -4.19 9.00 -2.01
C LEU A 73 -3.70 10.44 -1.94
N SER A 74 -2.83 10.86 -2.86
CA SER A 74 -2.34 12.23 -2.94
C SER A 74 -3.48 13.22 -3.20
N VAL A 75 -4.41 12.88 -4.09
CA VAL A 75 -5.59 13.72 -4.36
C VAL A 75 -6.46 13.87 -3.11
N LEU A 76 -6.46 12.86 -2.25
CA LEU A 76 -7.20 12.88 -0.99
C LEU A 76 -6.44 13.58 0.15
N GLY A 77 -5.15 13.88 -0.05
CA GLY A 77 -4.31 14.43 1.01
C GLY A 77 -3.94 13.42 2.09
N LEU A 78 -3.90 12.13 1.75
CA LEU A 78 -3.70 11.04 2.70
C LEU A 78 -2.35 10.31 2.55
N THR A 79 -1.43 10.87 1.77
CA THR A 79 -0.14 10.22 1.53
C THR A 79 0.72 10.11 2.78
N GLU A 80 0.65 11.08 3.68
CA GLU A 80 1.44 11.03 4.92
C GLU A 80 1.01 9.88 5.81
N GLY A 81 -0.29 9.62 5.90
CA GLY A 81 -0.79 8.47 6.64
C GLY A 81 -0.28 7.16 6.05
N PHE A 82 -0.22 7.10 4.73
CA PHE A 82 0.31 5.93 4.04
C PHE A 82 1.80 5.74 4.30
N ALA A 83 2.56 6.83 4.31
CA ALA A 83 4.00 6.78 4.63
C ALA A 83 4.24 6.33 6.07
N GLY A 84 3.28 6.53 6.96
CA GLY A 84 3.36 6.11 8.35
C GLY A 84 3.07 4.63 8.59
N VAL A 85 2.63 3.89 7.57
CA VAL A 85 2.41 2.45 7.70
C VAL A 85 3.75 1.80 8.08
N ALA A 86 3.73 0.92 9.07
CA ALA A 86 4.90 0.26 9.66
C ALA A 86 5.79 1.17 10.54
N ASN A 87 5.45 2.44 10.69
CA ASN A 87 6.20 3.32 11.58
C ASN A 87 6.08 2.86 13.05
N ASP A 88 4.91 2.37 13.45
CA ASP A 88 4.65 1.87 14.80
C ASP A 88 4.86 0.35 14.84
N ASP A 89 6.11 -0.06 14.71
CA ASP A 89 6.51 -1.47 14.72
C ASP A 89 6.96 -1.87 16.12
N GLU A 90 6.00 -2.15 17.01
CA GLU A 90 6.29 -2.51 18.41
C GLU A 90 7.17 -3.74 18.52
N LEU A 91 6.88 -4.78 17.73
CA LEU A 91 7.67 -6.01 17.77
C LEU A 91 9.10 -5.76 17.31
N GLY A 92 9.29 -5.02 16.23
CA GLY A 92 10.61 -4.69 15.74
C GLY A 92 11.42 -3.88 16.75
N HIS A 93 10.79 -2.92 17.42
CA HIS A 93 11.42 -2.13 18.48
C HIS A 93 11.83 -3.01 19.66
N LYS A 94 10.96 -3.93 20.08
CA LYS A 94 11.28 -4.87 21.16
C LYS A 94 12.45 -5.79 20.80
N LEU A 95 12.49 -6.28 19.58
CA LEU A 95 13.59 -7.12 19.10
C LEU A 95 14.90 -6.35 19.06
N GLN A 96 14.86 -5.11 18.64
CA GLN A 96 16.04 -4.23 18.64
C GLN A 96 16.54 -3.98 20.06
N ASP A 97 15.63 -3.69 20.99
CA ASP A 97 15.96 -3.49 22.40
C ASP A 97 16.63 -4.71 23.01
N ILE A 98 16.13 -5.90 22.71
CA ILE A 98 16.72 -7.16 23.18
C ILE A 98 18.15 -7.30 22.65
N LYS A 99 18.40 -7.00 21.38
CA LYS A 99 19.74 -7.04 20.80
C LYS A 99 20.68 -6.08 21.50
N LEU A 100 20.23 -4.87 21.78
CA LEU A 100 21.04 -3.87 22.46
C LEU A 100 21.37 -4.30 23.89
N MET A 101 20.41 -4.85 24.61
CA MET A 101 20.63 -5.38 25.97
C MET A 101 21.65 -6.50 25.96
N ASN A 102 21.54 -7.43 25.03
CA ASN A 102 22.49 -8.54 24.91
C ASN A 102 23.90 -8.05 24.59
N LYS A 103 24.01 -7.04 23.74
CA LYS A 103 25.30 -6.43 23.41
C LYS A 103 25.93 -5.75 24.63
N GLN A 104 25.16 -5.06 25.45
CA GLN A 104 25.64 -4.44 26.67
C GLN A 104 26.13 -5.48 27.66
N LYS A 105 25.42 -6.60 27.82
CA LYS A 105 25.87 -7.69 28.68
C LYS A 105 27.23 -8.23 28.26
N ARG A 106 27.47 -8.38 26.96
CA ARG A 106 28.76 -8.82 26.44
C ARG A 106 29.86 -7.85 26.75
N ILE A 107 29.58 -6.57 26.69
CA ILE A 107 30.57 -5.52 26.97
C ILE A 107 30.88 -5.44 28.45
N SER A 108 29.90 -5.68 29.32
CA SER A 108 30.06 -5.61 30.76
C SER A 108 30.83 -6.80 31.36
N GLN A 109 31.04 -7.82 30.61
CA GLN A 109 31.83 -8.96 31.00
C GLN A 109 33.29 -8.74 30.58
#